data_bd4ce34efc74c5d1dc5cda2196a2d257
#
_entry.id   bd4ce34efc74c5d1dc5cda2196a2d257
#
_cell.length_a   1.000
_cell.length_b   1.000
_cell.length_c   1.000
_cell.angle_alpha   90.00
_cell.angle_beta   90.00
_cell.angle_gamma   90.00
#
_symmetry.space_group_name_H-M   'P 1'
#
loop_
_entity.id
_entity.type
_entity.pdbx_description
1 polymer ?
#
loop_
_entity_poly.entity_id
_entity_poly.type
_entity_poly.pdbx_seq_one_letter_code
_entity_poly.pdbx_strand_id
1 'polypeptide(L)'
;CKAAISQQDLETSMIKVIAGPEKKSRVVSHAEKMLTAVHEAGHAICMYCLDSQDPVHLITIIPRAQAGGMTISLPQDDRSYSSRNEMFETIVSFLGGRVAEAQKLCDISTGASNDLQRATGIARDMVAKYGMSDSIGPVSYAGGQEVFIGRDYEKTKPYSEQTAGQIDAQVQKIMREAYQRCEQILRDHAERLDKIAGFLMENENMSRAQFEAVMQDETLDQPKA
;
A
#
# COMPACT_ATOMS: atom_id res chain seq x y z
N CYS A 1 13.39 -29.76 18.74
CA CYS A 1 13.32 -29.88 17.26
C CYS A 1 11.92 -30.38 16.88
N LYS A 2 11.21 -29.63 16.00
CA LYS A 2 9.94 -30.13 15.43
C LYS A 2 10.25 -31.26 14.42
N ALA A 3 9.50 -32.35 14.47
CA ALA A 3 9.67 -33.51 13.57
C ALA A 3 9.09 -33.26 12.15
N ALA A 4 8.24 -32.26 11.98
CA ALA A 4 7.63 -31.88 10.70
C ALA A 4 7.49 -30.34 10.61
N ILE A 5 7.52 -29.81 9.39
CA ILE A 5 7.28 -28.41 9.09
C ILE A 5 5.76 -28.25 8.88
N SER A 6 5.13 -27.36 9.65
CA SER A 6 3.72 -27.02 9.48
C SER A 6 3.52 -25.88 8.45
N GLN A 7 2.30 -25.73 7.94
CA GLN A 7 1.91 -24.59 7.10
C GLN A 7 2.24 -23.25 7.78
N GLN A 8 1.98 -23.16 9.06
CA GLN A 8 2.28 -21.97 9.87
C GLN A 8 3.79 -21.65 9.97
N ASP A 9 4.65 -22.67 9.98
CA ASP A 9 6.11 -22.49 9.96
C ASP A 9 6.58 -21.92 8.62
N LEU A 10 5.96 -22.36 7.52
CA LEU A 10 6.22 -21.84 6.16
C LEU A 10 5.78 -20.37 6.04
N GLU A 11 4.55 -20.06 6.47
CA GLU A 11 4.01 -18.69 6.45
C GLU A 11 4.87 -17.74 7.31
N THR A 12 5.23 -18.15 8.53
CA THR A 12 6.10 -17.37 9.40
C THR A 12 7.48 -17.14 8.77
N SER A 13 8.02 -18.13 8.08
CA SER A 13 9.30 -18.01 7.39
C SER A 13 9.23 -17.09 6.19
N MET A 14 8.15 -17.17 5.41
CA MET A 14 7.87 -16.28 4.28
C MET A 14 7.74 -14.82 4.74
N ILE A 15 6.96 -14.56 5.77
CA ILE A 15 6.82 -13.22 6.37
C ILE A 15 8.17 -12.69 6.85
N LYS A 16 9.01 -13.54 7.44
CA LYS A 16 10.36 -13.19 7.89
C LYS A 16 11.29 -12.79 6.76
N VAL A 17 11.15 -13.42 5.59
CA VAL A 17 11.92 -13.10 4.38
C VAL A 17 11.43 -11.78 3.77
N ILE A 18 10.11 -11.59 3.66
CA ILE A 18 9.50 -10.40 3.03
C ILE A 18 9.65 -9.16 3.92
N ALA A 19 9.29 -9.28 5.19
CA ALA A 19 9.16 -8.16 6.13
C ALA A 19 10.36 -7.98 7.06
N GLY A 20 11.31 -8.93 7.07
CA GLY A 20 12.42 -8.93 8.00
C GLY A 20 12.06 -9.41 9.43
N PRO A 21 13.04 -9.47 10.31
CA PRO A 21 12.83 -9.90 11.70
C PRO A 21 12.03 -8.88 12.51
N GLU A 22 11.26 -9.37 13.48
CA GLU A 22 10.54 -8.54 14.45
C GLU A 22 11.49 -7.76 15.36
N LYS A 23 11.19 -6.50 15.59
CA LYS A 23 11.91 -5.64 16.54
C LYS A 23 11.29 -5.73 17.94
N LYS A 24 11.57 -6.79 18.66
CA LYS A 24 10.99 -7.05 20.00
C LYS A 24 11.45 -6.05 21.09
N SER A 25 12.51 -5.29 20.85
CA SER A 25 13.06 -4.33 21.82
C SER A 25 12.50 -2.91 21.70
N ARG A 26 11.66 -2.62 20.69
CA ARG A 26 11.07 -1.30 20.50
C ARG A 26 9.85 -1.13 21.39
N VAL A 27 9.91 -0.17 22.30
CA VAL A 27 8.75 0.25 23.09
C VAL A 27 7.94 1.24 22.22
N VAL A 28 6.77 0.81 21.76
CA VAL A 28 5.85 1.64 20.94
C VAL A 28 4.83 2.27 21.87
N SER A 29 4.63 3.59 21.77
CA SER A 29 3.59 4.27 22.55
C SER A 29 2.19 3.85 22.10
N HIS A 30 1.18 3.97 22.97
CA HIS A 30 -0.21 3.68 22.62
C HIS A 30 -0.69 4.52 21.44
N ALA A 31 -0.31 5.78 21.37
CA ALA A 31 -0.65 6.66 20.26
C ALA A 31 -0.02 6.22 18.93
N GLU A 32 1.25 5.82 18.94
CA GLU A 32 1.94 5.30 17.75
C GLU A 32 1.36 3.95 17.31
N LYS A 33 0.99 3.10 18.26
CA LYS A 33 0.31 1.82 17.99
C LYS A 33 -1.05 2.05 17.32
N MET A 34 -1.85 2.98 17.84
CA MET A 34 -3.14 3.36 17.25
C MET A 34 -2.97 3.94 15.85
N LEU A 35 -2.02 4.84 15.64
CA LEU A 35 -1.71 5.42 14.34
C LEU A 35 -1.37 4.32 13.32
N THR A 36 -0.50 3.39 13.70
CA THR A 36 -0.13 2.25 12.84
C THR A 36 -1.34 1.36 12.55
N ALA A 37 -2.18 1.06 13.55
CA ALA A 37 -3.36 0.22 13.37
C ALA A 37 -4.38 0.84 12.40
N VAL A 38 -4.62 2.14 12.50
CA VAL A 38 -5.49 2.89 11.57
C VAL A 38 -4.89 2.92 10.17
N HIS A 39 -3.59 3.15 10.05
CA HIS A 39 -2.85 3.18 8.79
C HIS A 39 -2.96 1.84 8.04
N GLU A 40 -2.60 0.74 8.69
CA GLU A 40 -2.65 -0.59 8.08
C GLU A 40 -4.09 -1.05 7.76
N ALA A 41 -5.05 -0.72 8.63
CA ALA A 41 -6.46 -0.99 8.35
C ALA A 41 -6.94 -0.23 7.09
N GLY A 42 -6.47 0.99 6.88
CA GLY A 42 -6.77 1.79 5.69
C GLY A 42 -6.29 1.13 4.40
N HIS A 43 -5.05 0.63 4.37
CA HIS A 43 -4.53 -0.14 3.25
C HIS A 43 -5.36 -1.39 2.98
N ALA A 44 -5.64 -2.18 4.01
CA ALA A 44 -6.37 -3.44 3.90
C ALA A 44 -7.79 -3.24 3.34
N ILE A 45 -8.53 -2.24 3.82
CA ILE A 45 -9.89 -1.92 3.34
C ILE A 45 -9.84 -1.51 1.86
N CYS A 46 -8.91 -0.63 1.48
CA CYS A 46 -8.77 -0.22 0.08
C CYS A 46 -8.47 -1.43 -0.82
N MET A 47 -7.55 -2.30 -0.42
CA MET A 47 -7.23 -3.52 -1.18
C MET A 47 -8.44 -4.44 -1.32
N TYR A 48 -9.25 -4.60 -0.28
CA TYR A 48 -10.45 -5.44 -0.32
C TYR A 48 -11.54 -4.91 -1.25
N CYS A 49 -11.70 -3.58 -1.33
CA CYS A 49 -12.75 -2.92 -2.11
C CYS A 49 -12.39 -2.68 -3.58
N LEU A 50 -11.18 -3.04 -4.01
CA LEU A 50 -10.67 -2.82 -5.36
C LEU A 50 -10.47 -4.16 -6.06
N ASP A 51 -11.14 -4.34 -7.20
CA ASP A 51 -11.24 -5.63 -7.88
C ASP A 51 -9.90 -6.18 -8.40
N SER A 52 -8.95 -5.30 -8.70
CA SER A 52 -7.65 -5.69 -9.26
C SER A 52 -6.59 -5.99 -8.21
N GLN A 53 -6.88 -5.72 -6.94
CA GLN A 53 -5.90 -5.91 -5.88
C GLN A 53 -5.87 -7.36 -5.39
N ASP A 54 -4.67 -7.80 -5.02
CA ASP A 54 -4.49 -9.13 -4.44
C ASP A 54 -5.09 -9.20 -3.03
N PRO A 55 -5.65 -10.37 -2.64
CA PRO A 55 -6.27 -10.52 -1.33
C PRO A 55 -5.31 -10.26 -0.19
N VAL A 56 -5.79 -9.56 0.83
CA VAL A 56 -5.06 -9.36 2.08
C VAL A 56 -4.84 -10.71 2.76
N HIS A 57 -3.59 -11.02 3.06
CA HIS A 57 -3.18 -12.25 3.73
C HIS A 57 -2.96 -12.05 5.23
N LEU A 58 -2.32 -10.95 5.60
CA LEU A 58 -2.00 -10.61 6.98
C LEU A 58 -1.92 -9.10 7.14
N ILE A 59 -2.47 -8.60 8.24
CA ILE A 59 -2.27 -7.24 8.72
C ILE A 59 -1.53 -7.33 10.05
N THR A 60 -0.43 -6.60 10.23
CA THR A 60 0.35 -6.60 11.46
C THR A 60 0.82 -5.20 11.83
N ILE A 61 0.76 -4.90 13.13
CA ILE A 61 1.32 -3.67 13.69
C ILE A 61 2.57 -3.94 14.54
N ILE A 62 3.12 -5.15 14.45
CA ILE A 62 4.41 -5.48 15.05
C ILE A 62 5.51 -4.86 14.20
N PRO A 63 6.37 -3.99 14.79
CA PRO A 63 7.44 -3.35 14.03
C PRO A 63 8.43 -4.35 13.45
N ARG A 64 8.70 -4.23 12.14
CA ARG A 64 9.69 -5.06 11.42
C ARG A 64 10.64 -4.19 10.62
N ALA A 65 11.89 -4.57 10.52
CA ALA A 65 12.93 -3.85 9.75
C ALA A 65 12.79 -2.31 9.84
N GLN A 66 12.25 -1.65 8.84
CA GLN A 66 12.06 -0.19 8.80
C GLN A 66 10.59 0.24 8.87
N ALA A 67 9.65 -0.72 8.97
CA ALA A 67 8.21 -0.45 9.02
C ALA A 67 7.65 -0.54 10.44
N GLY A 68 6.71 0.33 10.79
CA GLY A 68 5.97 0.29 12.05
C GLY A 68 4.90 -0.80 12.07
N GLY A 69 4.30 -1.06 10.92
CA GLY A 69 3.33 -2.13 10.63
C GLY A 69 3.47 -2.57 9.18
N MET A 70 2.60 -3.45 8.75
CA MET A 70 2.58 -3.96 7.38
C MET A 70 1.27 -4.66 7.05
N THR A 71 0.72 -4.35 5.89
CA THR A 71 -0.38 -5.08 5.25
C THR A 71 0.21 -5.91 4.11
N ILE A 72 0.10 -7.23 4.22
CA ILE A 72 0.66 -8.19 3.26
C ILE A 72 -0.47 -8.77 2.42
N SER A 73 -0.34 -8.70 1.11
CA SER A 73 -1.17 -9.43 0.15
C SER A 73 -0.38 -10.54 -0.52
N LEU A 74 -1.07 -11.56 -0.99
CA LEU A 74 -0.48 -12.64 -1.78
C LEU A 74 -1.15 -12.72 -3.14
N PRO A 75 -0.37 -12.67 -4.24
CA PRO A 75 -0.89 -12.86 -5.57
C PRO A 75 -1.62 -14.20 -5.69
N GLN A 76 -2.79 -14.20 -6.31
CA GLN A 76 -3.53 -15.41 -6.64
C GLN A 76 -3.08 -16.01 -7.98
N ASP A 77 -2.66 -15.14 -8.89
CA ASP A 77 -2.25 -15.52 -10.24
C ASP A 77 -0.93 -14.85 -10.64
N ASP A 78 -0.17 -15.50 -11.51
CA ASP A 78 1.02 -14.93 -12.14
C ASP A 78 0.61 -13.94 -13.23
N ARG A 79 0.68 -12.63 -12.95
CA ARG A 79 0.35 -11.57 -13.90
C ARG A 79 1.61 -11.02 -14.55
N SER A 80 1.64 -11.03 -15.88
CA SER A 80 2.75 -10.48 -16.65
C SER A 80 2.55 -9.01 -17.08
N TYR A 81 1.31 -8.52 -17.06
CA TYR A 81 0.94 -7.17 -17.50
C TYR A 81 0.01 -6.53 -16.49
N SER A 82 0.09 -5.20 -16.37
CA SER A 82 -0.84 -4.40 -15.58
C SER A 82 -1.59 -3.43 -16.48
N SER A 83 -2.90 -3.39 -16.36
CA SER A 83 -3.76 -2.43 -17.05
C SER A 83 -3.68 -1.04 -16.41
N ARG A 84 -4.19 -0.02 -17.11
CA ARG A 84 -4.33 1.34 -16.57
C ARG A 84 -5.16 1.36 -15.28
N ASN A 85 -6.24 0.56 -15.23
CA ASN A 85 -7.10 0.49 -14.05
C ASN A 85 -6.39 -0.16 -12.87
N GLU A 86 -5.68 -1.27 -13.09
CA GLU A 86 -4.89 -1.95 -12.04
C GLU A 86 -3.81 -1.03 -11.45
N MET A 87 -3.10 -0.27 -12.29
CA MET A 87 -2.13 0.70 -11.81
C MET A 87 -2.79 1.82 -11.00
N PHE A 88 -3.96 2.32 -11.44
CA PHE A 88 -4.71 3.33 -10.71
C PHE A 88 -5.20 2.80 -9.35
N GLU A 89 -5.77 1.60 -9.30
CA GLU A 89 -6.22 0.97 -8.06
C GLU A 89 -5.06 0.69 -7.09
N THR A 90 -3.87 0.35 -7.63
CA THR A 90 -2.66 0.24 -6.81
C THR A 90 -2.28 1.58 -6.18
N ILE A 91 -2.43 2.70 -6.89
CA ILE A 91 -2.23 4.03 -6.30
C ILE A 91 -3.25 4.28 -5.17
N VAL A 92 -4.52 3.94 -5.39
CA VAL A 92 -5.57 4.08 -4.37
C VAL A 92 -5.23 3.27 -3.11
N SER A 93 -4.78 2.03 -3.26
CA SER A 93 -4.39 1.18 -2.13
C SER A 93 -3.20 1.74 -1.35
N PHE A 94 -2.18 2.32 -2.02
CA PHE A 94 -1.07 2.99 -1.36
C PHE A 94 -1.48 4.24 -0.59
N LEU A 95 -2.53 4.93 -1.00
CA LEU A 95 -3.03 6.10 -0.29
C LEU A 95 -3.87 5.73 0.96
N GLY A 96 -4.27 4.45 1.10
CA GLY A 96 -5.15 3.94 2.15
C GLY A 96 -4.74 4.35 3.55
N GLY A 97 -3.49 4.12 3.93
CA GLY A 97 -2.97 4.46 5.25
C GLY A 97 -3.07 5.95 5.57
N ARG A 98 -2.58 6.80 4.66
CA ARG A 98 -2.62 8.26 4.83
C ARG A 98 -4.03 8.82 4.93
N VAL A 99 -4.94 8.33 4.10
CA VAL A 99 -6.34 8.80 4.10
C VAL A 99 -7.06 8.33 5.35
N ALA A 100 -6.79 7.10 5.83
CA ALA A 100 -7.33 6.60 7.10
C ALA A 100 -6.85 7.45 8.29
N GLU A 101 -5.56 7.82 8.35
CA GLU A 101 -5.03 8.75 9.35
C GLU A 101 -5.80 10.07 9.32
N ALA A 102 -5.94 10.70 8.15
CA ALA A 102 -6.62 11.98 7.99
C ALA A 102 -8.09 11.94 8.45
N GLN A 103 -8.82 10.88 8.10
CA GLN A 103 -10.24 10.75 8.45
C GLN A 103 -10.47 10.39 9.91
N LYS A 104 -9.63 9.50 10.47
CA LYS A 104 -9.87 8.96 11.82
C LYS A 104 -9.15 9.74 12.91
N LEU A 105 -7.93 10.18 12.66
CA LEU A 105 -7.10 10.86 13.64
C LEU A 105 -7.10 12.40 13.45
N CYS A 106 -7.74 12.90 12.40
CA CYS A 106 -7.75 14.31 11.99
C CYS A 106 -6.34 14.91 11.82
N ASP A 107 -5.36 14.08 11.54
CA ASP A 107 -3.96 14.44 11.32
C ASP A 107 -3.31 13.44 10.35
N ILE A 108 -2.11 13.76 9.88
CA ILE A 108 -1.33 12.94 8.96
C ILE A 108 0.10 12.82 9.45
N SER A 109 0.66 11.63 9.32
CA SER A 109 2.02 11.35 9.77
C SER A 109 3.03 11.25 8.63
N THR A 110 4.31 11.22 8.99
CA THR A 110 5.40 10.93 8.05
C THR A 110 5.47 9.43 7.69
N GLY A 111 4.70 8.58 8.35
CA GLY A 111 4.68 7.13 8.13
C GLY A 111 4.33 6.76 6.69
N ALA A 112 3.41 7.51 6.08
CA ALA A 112 2.98 7.33 4.69
C ALA A 112 3.99 7.79 3.62
N SER A 113 5.21 8.20 3.98
CA SER A 113 6.18 8.77 3.02
C SER A 113 6.57 7.79 1.91
N ASN A 114 6.80 6.53 2.24
CA ASN A 114 7.13 5.48 1.26
C ASN A 114 5.95 5.18 0.33
N ASP A 115 4.74 5.12 0.86
CA ASP A 115 3.52 4.87 0.08
C ASP A 115 3.25 6.00 -0.91
N LEU A 116 3.41 7.25 -0.48
CA LEU A 116 3.32 8.41 -1.36
C LEU A 116 4.39 8.38 -2.46
N GLN A 117 5.61 8.00 -2.13
CA GLN A 117 6.69 7.87 -3.11
C GLN A 117 6.37 6.80 -4.15
N ARG A 118 5.90 5.63 -3.73
CA ARG A 118 5.50 4.53 -4.62
C ARG A 118 4.30 4.92 -5.48
N ALA A 119 3.25 5.46 -4.89
CA ALA A 119 2.06 5.94 -5.58
C ALA A 119 2.41 6.98 -6.66
N THR A 120 3.23 7.97 -6.31
CA THR A 120 3.69 9.01 -7.26
C THR A 120 4.56 8.41 -8.36
N GLY A 121 5.41 7.44 -8.05
CA GLY A 121 6.21 6.71 -9.03
C GLY A 121 5.34 5.99 -10.06
N ILE A 122 4.32 5.26 -9.61
CA ILE A 122 3.34 4.59 -10.48
C ILE A 122 2.59 5.60 -11.35
N ALA A 123 2.08 6.69 -10.78
CA ALA A 123 1.39 7.73 -11.54
C ALA A 123 2.28 8.35 -12.62
N ARG A 124 3.57 8.57 -12.31
CA ARG A 124 4.56 9.06 -13.28
C ARG A 124 4.84 8.03 -14.38
N ASP A 125 4.96 6.76 -14.04
CA ASP A 125 5.16 5.69 -15.01
C ASP A 125 3.94 5.55 -15.94
N MET A 126 2.72 5.64 -15.43
CA MET A 126 1.50 5.65 -16.24
C MET A 126 1.54 6.74 -17.31
N VAL A 127 1.95 7.95 -16.93
CA VAL A 127 1.97 9.11 -17.83
C VAL A 127 3.17 9.10 -18.76
N ALA A 128 4.38 8.95 -18.21
CA ALA A 128 5.62 9.19 -18.94
C ALA A 128 6.21 7.94 -19.60
N LYS A 129 5.94 6.75 -19.06
CA LYS A 129 6.53 5.50 -19.56
C LYS A 129 5.55 4.72 -20.43
N TYR A 130 4.31 4.58 -19.98
CA TYR A 130 3.32 3.72 -20.62
C TYR A 130 2.34 4.47 -21.52
N GLY A 131 2.38 5.82 -21.57
CA GLY A 131 1.50 6.62 -22.40
C GLY A 131 0.01 6.43 -22.06
N MET A 132 -0.32 6.22 -20.77
CA MET A 132 -1.67 5.96 -20.27
C MET A 132 -2.45 7.25 -19.93
N SER A 133 -2.02 8.42 -20.42
CA SER A 133 -2.69 9.70 -20.23
C SER A 133 -3.40 10.13 -21.51
N ASP A 134 -4.71 10.39 -21.42
CA ASP A 134 -5.52 10.80 -22.58
C ASP A 134 -5.10 12.19 -23.09
N SER A 135 -4.61 13.09 -22.24
CA SER A 135 -4.22 14.45 -22.63
C SER A 135 -2.82 14.55 -23.24
N ILE A 136 -1.92 13.62 -22.91
CA ILE A 136 -0.57 13.57 -23.49
C ILE A 136 -0.53 12.61 -24.68
N GLY A 137 -1.39 11.58 -24.67
CA GLY A 137 -1.46 10.55 -25.69
C GLY A 137 -0.45 9.40 -25.49
N PRO A 138 -0.44 8.43 -26.43
CA PRO A 138 0.36 7.21 -26.34
C PRO A 138 1.82 7.47 -26.73
N VAL A 139 2.52 8.31 -25.98
CA VAL A 139 3.93 8.67 -26.20
C VAL A 139 4.73 8.29 -24.97
N SER A 140 5.91 7.67 -25.18
CA SER A 140 6.84 7.39 -24.09
C SER A 140 7.88 8.51 -23.99
N TYR A 141 7.90 9.15 -22.84
CA TYR A 141 8.90 10.14 -22.41
C TYR A 141 9.92 9.55 -21.41
N ALA A 142 9.90 8.25 -21.20
CA ALA A 142 10.94 7.55 -20.45
C ALA A 142 12.21 7.58 -21.30
N GLY A 143 13.08 8.55 -21.03
CA GLY A 143 14.39 8.64 -21.66
C GLY A 143 15.18 7.36 -21.43
N GLY A 144 15.81 6.83 -22.47
CA GLY A 144 16.64 5.65 -22.38
C GLY A 144 17.72 5.83 -21.32
N GLN A 145 17.68 5.02 -20.27
CA GLN A 145 18.81 4.81 -19.40
C GLN A 145 19.82 3.93 -20.14
N GLU A 146 20.46 4.45 -21.16
CA GLU A 146 21.76 3.90 -21.55
C GLU A 146 22.76 4.37 -20.49
N VAL A 147 22.97 3.51 -19.50
CA VAL A 147 24.08 3.65 -18.54
C VAL A 147 25.37 3.41 -19.31
N PHE A 148 25.90 4.45 -19.95
CA PHE A 148 27.27 4.45 -20.39
C PHE A 148 28.16 4.70 -19.17
N ILE A 149 28.81 3.63 -18.71
CA ILE A 149 29.79 3.67 -17.62
C ILE A 149 30.91 4.63 -18.05
N GLY A 150 30.98 5.83 -17.47
CA GLY A 150 32.15 6.68 -17.59
C GLY A 150 31.98 8.19 -17.79
N ARG A 151 30.75 8.76 -17.77
CA ARG A 151 30.54 10.21 -17.75
C ARG A 151 29.37 10.59 -16.90
N ASP A 152 29.59 11.48 -15.93
CA ASP A 152 28.54 12.26 -15.27
C ASP A 152 27.88 13.16 -16.31
N TYR A 153 26.88 12.63 -17.03
CA TYR A 153 25.98 13.50 -17.78
C TYR A 153 24.89 13.94 -16.81
N GLU A 154 24.74 15.26 -16.65
CA GLU A 154 23.52 15.88 -16.18
C GLU A 154 22.33 15.14 -16.78
N LYS A 155 21.39 14.71 -15.95
CA LYS A 155 20.13 14.07 -16.36
C LYS A 155 19.29 15.07 -17.14
N THR A 156 19.65 15.35 -18.38
CA THR A 156 18.88 16.20 -19.28
C THR A 156 17.59 15.45 -19.60
N LYS A 157 16.47 16.03 -19.25
CA LYS A 157 15.16 15.52 -19.61
C LYS A 157 15.07 15.47 -21.15
N PRO A 158 14.65 14.37 -21.78
CA PRO A 158 14.60 14.24 -23.24
C PRO A 158 13.41 14.99 -23.85
N TYR A 159 12.77 15.90 -23.12
CA TYR A 159 11.58 16.64 -23.52
C TYR A 159 11.60 18.08 -22.97
N SER A 160 10.80 18.95 -23.60
CA SER A 160 10.72 20.38 -23.26
C SER A 160 10.17 20.62 -21.84
N GLU A 161 10.44 21.80 -21.26
CA GLU A 161 9.85 22.20 -19.99
C GLU A 161 8.30 22.29 -20.07
N GLN A 162 7.75 22.61 -21.23
CA GLN A 162 6.30 22.59 -21.43
C GLN A 162 5.75 21.16 -21.29
N THR A 163 6.39 20.18 -21.89
CA THR A 163 6.03 18.75 -21.73
C THR A 163 6.20 18.27 -20.30
N ALA A 164 7.27 18.71 -19.62
CA ALA A 164 7.47 18.42 -18.20
C ALA A 164 6.30 18.93 -17.36
N GLY A 165 5.86 20.17 -17.57
CA GLY A 165 4.71 20.74 -16.87
C GLY A 165 3.40 19.99 -17.15
N GLN A 166 3.19 19.48 -18.39
CA GLN A 166 2.03 18.67 -18.71
C GLN A 166 2.08 17.30 -17.99
N ILE A 167 3.24 16.65 -17.94
CA ILE A 167 3.43 15.40 -17.20
C ILE A 167 3.11 15.62 -15.72
N ASP A 168 3.69 16.66 -15.10
CA ASP A 168 3.46 16.95 -13.69
C ASP A 168 1.98 17.25 -13.39
N ALA A 169 1.30 17.99 -14.26
CA ALA A 169 -0.15 18.24 -14.14
C ALA A 169 -0.99 16.94 -14.20
N GLN A 170 -0.62 16.00 -15.08
CA GLN A 170 -1.32 14.71 -15.18
C GLN A 170 -1.05 13.80 -13.98
N VAL A 171 0.19 13.76 -13.47
CA VAL A 171 0.54 13.03 -12.24
C VAL A 171 -0.29 13.58 -11.07
N GLN A 172 -0.35 14.90 -10.90
CA GLN A 172 -1.17 15.53 -9.85
C GLN A 172 -2.66 15.20 -10.00
N LYS A 173 -3.16 15.15 -11.24
CA LYS A 173 -4.56 14.78 -11.51
C LYS A 173 -4.83 13.34 -11.08
N ILE A 174 -4.01 12.38 -11.51
CA ILE A 174 -4.14 10.95 -11.13
C ILE A 174 -4.09 10.79 -9.61
N MET A 175 -3.13 11.41 -8.94
CA MET A 175 -2.99 11.34 -7.48
C MET A 175 -4.23 11.90 -6.76
N ARG A 176 -4.79 12.99 -7.26
CA ARG A 176 -6.00 13.61 -6.68
C ARG A 176 -7.24 12.73 -6.87
N GLU A 177 -7.43 12.18 -8.05
CA GLU A 177 -8.53 11.26 -8.35
C GLU A 177 -8.43 9.99 -7.50
N ALA A 178 -7.24 9.43 -7.36
CA ALA A 178 -6.98 8.28 -6.51
C ALA A 178 -7.24 8.58 -5.04
N TYR A 179 -6.82 9.77 -4.56
CA TYR A 179 -7.09 10.22 -3.20
C TYR A 179 -8.59 10.33 -2.93
N GLN A 180 -9.37 10.95 -3.83
CA GLN A 180 -10.82 11.05 -3.72
C GLN A 180 -11.50 9.68 -3.72
N ARG A 181 -11.05 8.75 -4.57
CA ARG A 181 -11.56 7.38 -4.57
C ARG A 181 -11.27 6.65 -3.25
N CYS A 182 -10.07 6.81 -2.73
CA CYS A 182 -9.68 6.28 -1.43
C CYS A 182 -10.54 6.87 -0.29
N GLU A 183 -10.73 8.19 -0.27
CA GLU A 183 -11.58 8.86 0.72
C GLU A 183 -13.01 8.30 0.72
N GLN A 184 -13.58 8.07 -0.46
CA GLN A 184 -14.92 7.50 -0.58
C GLN A 184 -14.98 6.08 -0.02
N ILE A 185 -14.02 5.21 -0.40
CA ILE A 185 -13.95 3.83 0.10
C ILE A 185 -13.89 3.81 1.63
N LEU A 186 -12.99 4.58 2.22
CA LEU A 186 -12.80 4.57 3.67
C LEU A 186 -13.97 5.21 4.43
N ARG A 187 -14.64 6.19 3.85
CA ARG A 187 -15.87 6.78 4.42
C ARG A 187 -17.01 5.76 4.44
N ASP A 188 -17.19 5.02 3.35
CA ASP A 188 -18.24 3.99 3.24
C ASP A 188 -17.98 2.80 4.19
N HIS A 189 -16.73 2.63 4.65
CA HIS A 189 -16.31 1.54 5.53
C HIS A 189 -15.77 2.02 6.89
N ALA A 190 -16.19 3.21 7.35
CA ALA A 190 -15.67 3.83 8.58
C ALA A 190 -15.82 2.95 9.82
N GLU A 191 -16.97 2.27 9.98
CA GLU A 191 -17.20 1.33 11.09
C GLU A 191 -16.29 0.11 11.04
N ARG A 192 -16.01 -0.39 9.84
CA ARG A 192 -15.08 -1.51 9.65
C ARG A 192 -13.64 -1.10 9.95
N LEU A 193 -13.26 0.13 9.57
CA LEU A 193 -11.97 0.72 9.93
C LEU A 193 -11.77 0.72 11.45
N ASP A 194 -12.79 1.11 12.21
CA ASP A 194 -12.73 1.12 13.67
C ASP A 194 -12.61 -0.29 14.26
N LYS A 195 -13.38 -1.24 13.74
CA LYS A 195 -13.33 -2.64 14.19
C LYS A 195 -11.94 -3.26 13.93
N ILE A 196 -11.38 -3.05 12.73
CA ILE A 196 -10.06 -3.58 12.37
C ILE A 196 -8.96 -2.93 13.21
N ALA A 197 -8.96 -1.60 13.33
CA ALA A 197 -7.98 -0.90 14.15
C ALA A 197 -8.06 -1.32 15.63
N GLY A 198 -9.27 -1.45 16.19
CA GLY A 198 -9.48 -1.94 17.54
C GLY A 198 -8.94 -3.36 17.75
N PHE A 199 -9.24 -4.27 16.82
CA PHE A 199 -8.72 -5.64 16.86
C PHE A 199 -7.18 -5.68 16.80
N LEU A 200 -6.57 -4.87 15.95
CA LEU A 200 -5.11 -4.78 15.84
C LEU A 200 -4.48 -4.21 17.12
N MET A 201 -5.15 -3.27 17.79
CA MET A 201 -4.66 -2.74 19.08
C MET A 201 -4.58 -3.81 20.16
N GLU A 202 -5.51 -4.78 20.17
CA GLU A 202 -5.56 -5.87 21.14
C GLU A 202 -4.66 -7.05 20.76
N ASN A 203 -4.68 -7.45 19.48
CA ASN A 203 -4.09 -8.71 19.01
C ASN A 203 -2.80 -8.54 18.19
N GLU A 204 -2.45 -7.31 17.76
CA GLU A 204 -1.27 -6.94 16.98
C GLU A 204 -1.18 -7.54 15.56
N ASN A 205 -1.86 -8.64 15.31
CA ASN A 205 -1.94 -9.32 14.03
C ASN A 205 -3.39 -9.68 13.71
N MET A 206 -3.77 -9.59 12.44
CA MET A 206 -5.07 -9.99 11.92
C MET A 206 -4.87 -10.86 10.69
N SER A 207 -5.32 -12.11 10.74
CA SER A 207 -5.26 -13.04 9.62
C SER A 207 -6.30 -12.68 8.55
N ARG A 208 -6.12 -13.25 7.34
CA ARG A 208 -7.09 -13.13 6.25
C ARG A 208 -8.51 -13.46 6.69
N ALA A 209 -8.71 -14.61 7.33
CA ALA A 209 -10.04 -15.06 7.75
C ALA A 209 -10.71 -14.08 8.73
N GLN A 210 -9.96 -13.55 9.69
CA GLN A 210 -10.46 -12.56 10.63
C GLN A 210 -10.80 -11.23 9.95
N PHE A 211 -9.95 -10.79 9.01
CA PHE A 211 -10.19 -9.58 8.23
C PHE A 211 -11.45 -9.71 7.36
N GLU A 212 -11.57 -10.81 6.60
CA GLU A 212 -12.73 -11.08 5.75
C GLU A 212 -14.04 -11.17 6.57
N ALA A 213 -14.00 -11.79 7.77
CA ALA A 213 -15.14 -11.83 8.68
C ALA A 213 -15.62 -10.41 9.07
N VAL A 214 -14.70 -9.50 9.40
CA VAL A 214 -15.05 -8.09 9.69
C VAL A 214 -15.64 -7.41 8.46
N MET A 215 -15.07 -7.64 7.28
CA MET A 215 -15.57 -7.03 6.04
C MET A 215 -16.95 -7.54 5.62
N GLN A 216 -17.32 -8.75 6.02
CA GLN A 216 -18.62 -9.40 5.74
C GLN A 216 -19.63 -9.27 6.88
N ASP A 217 -19.31 -8.50 7.93
CA ASP A 217 -20.12 -8.32 9.16
C ASP A 217 -20.40 -9.64 9.93
N GLU A 218 -19.48 -10.61 9.80
CA GLU A 218 -19.52 -11.86 10.55
C GLU A 218 -18.89 -11.69 11.95
N THR A 219 -19.27 -12.58 12.89
CA THR A 219 -18.69 -12.59 14.24
C THR A 219 -17.23 -13.08 14.18
N LEU A 220 -16.32 -12.31 14.79
CA LEU A 220 -14.92 -12.68 14.88
C LEU A 220 -14.75 -13.90 15.82
N ASP A 221 -14.26 -15.01 15.27
CA ASP A 221 -13.74 -16.10 16.10
C ASP A 221 -12.48 -15.61 16.84
N GLN A 222 -12.52 -15.62 18.16
CA GLN A 222 -11.35 -15.30 18.97
C GLN A 222 -10.23 -16.31 18.70
N PRO A 223 -8.96 -15.87 18.60
CA PRO A 223 -7.87 -16.80 18.47
C PRO A 223 -7.88 -17.77 19.66
N LYS A 224 -7.93 -19.06 19.37
CA LYS A 224 -7.72 -20.08 20.42
C LYS A 224 -6.31 -19.90 20.99
N ALA A 225 -6.27 -19.61 22.30
CA ALA A 225 -5.06 -19.41 23.08
C ALA A 225 -4.08 -20.60 22.96
#